data_02daa8249d3116f643b1400b9b6f5e6c
#
_entry.id   02daa8249d3116f643b1400b9b6f5e6c
#
_cell.length_a   1.000
_cell.length_b   1.000
_cell.length_c   1.000
_cell.angle_alpha   90.00
_cell.angle_beta   90.00
_cell.angle_gamma   90.00
#
_symmetry.space_group_name_H-M   'P 1'
#
loop_
_entity.id
_entity.type
_entity.pdbx_description
1 polymer ?
#
loop_
_entity_poly.entity_id
_entity_poly.type
_entity_poly.pdbx_seq_one_letter_code
_entity_poly.pdbx_strand_id
1 'polypeptide(L)'
;MASTSPGYGITIRVEGSPELQPVALVTATVTSAGASITALDVVESTLEKVVVDITCDTVDKDHAQSINSALAEHAGLTVRKVSDRTFLLHLGGKLEINSKVPLKTRDDLSRAYTPGVARICQAIVDDPSDVRRLTMKRNT
;
A
#
# COMPACT_ATOMS: atom_id res chain seq x y z
N MET A 1 28.65 0.52 5.70
CA MET A 1 27.44 1.13 6.26
C MET A 1 26.23 0.52 5.56
N ALA A 2 25.27 0.03 6.32
CA ALA A 2 24.00 -0.41 5.73
C ALA A 2 23.27 0.82 5.14
N SER A 3 22.78 0.72 3.92
CA SER A 3 22.06 1.80 3.26
C SER A 3 20.55 1.67 3.49
N THR A 4 19.85 2.79 3.56
CA THR A 4 18.39 2.80 3.60
C THR A 4 17.80 2.14 2.34
N SER A 5 16.65 1.48 2.48
CA SER A 5 16.03 0.72 1.40
C SER A 5 14.51 0.98 1.33
N PRO A 6 13.94 1.16 0.13
CA PRO A 6 12.50 1.25 -0.05
C PRO A 6 11.72 0.03 0.47
N GLY A 7 12.40 -1.13 0.60
CA GLY A 7 11.82 -2.34 1.19
C GLY A 7 11.50 -2.21 2.68
N TYR A 8 12.10 -1.24 3.36
CA TYR A 8 11.83 -0.86 4.74
C TYR A 8 11.27 0.57 4.86
N GLY A 9 10.49 0.97 3.86
CA GLY A 9 9.82 2.27 3.84
C GLY A 9 8.65 2.32 4.82
N ILE A 10 8.63 3.36 5.66
CA ILE A 10 7.55 3.62 6.62
C ILE A 10 6.96 5.01 6.44
N THR A 11 5.69 5.16 6.80
CA THR A 11 5.03 6.45 6.96
C THR A 11 4.59 6.60 8.40
N ILE A 12 5.01 7.67 9.05
CA ILE A 12 4.70 7.98 10.45
C ILE A 12 3.81 9.23 10.48
N ARG A 13 2.66 9.12 11.13
CA ARG A 13 1.78 10.26 11.43
C ARG A 13 2.06 10.78 12.81
N VAL A 14 2.46 12.05 12.88
CA VAL A 14 2.81 12.75 14.12
C VAL A 14 1.92 13.98 14.28
N GLU A 15 1.47 14.21 15.50
CA GLU A 15 0.70 15.39 15.90
C GLU A 15 1.45 16.18 16.98
N GLY A 16 1.44 17.50 16.88
CA GLY A 16 2.02 18.38 17.90
C GLY A 16 1.39 19.78 17.86
N SER A 17 1.62 20.57 18.90
CA SER A 17 1.17 21.98 18.90
C SER A 17 1.97 22.81 17.88
N PRO A 18 1.37 23.85 17.27
CA PRO A 18 2.06 24.73 16.32
C PRO A 18 3.33 25.36 16.86
N GLU A 19 3.37 25.65 18.17
CA GLU A 19 4.51 26.25 18.85
C GLU A 19 5.78 25.39 18.81
N LEU A 20 5.63 24.08 18.75
CA LEU A 20 6.72 23.11 18.64
C LEU A 20 7.30 23.00 17.22
N GLN A 21 6.67 23.66 16.24
CA GLN A 21 7.05 23.53 14.82
C GLN A 21 7.21 22.06 14.40
N PRO A 22 6.15 21.23 14.44
CA PRO A 22 6.25 19.79 14.29
C PRO A 22 6.94 19.36 12.98
N VAL A 23 6.76 20.10 11.90
CA VAL A 23 7.42 19.82 10.61
C VAL A 23 8.94 19.85 10.75
N ALA A 24 9.49 20.89 11.34
CA ALA A 24 10.94 21.03 11.53
C ALA A 24 11.47 19.98 12.49
N LEU A 25 10.78 19.77 13.62
CA LEU A 25 11.21 18.84 14.64
C LEU A 25 11.20 17.39 14.16
N VAL A 26 10.12 16.97 13.50
CA VAL A 26 9.99 15.60 12.93
C VAL A 26 11.05 15.37 11.86
N THR A 27 11.25 16.33 10.96
CA THR A 27 12.25 16.24 9.90
C THR A 27 13.68 16.13 10.49
N ALA A 28 14.01 16.95 11.46
CA ALA A 28 15.31 16.90 12.11
C ALA A 28 15.56 15.57 12.83
N THR A 29 14.57 15.06 13.56
CA THR A 29 14.66 13.80 14.31
C THR A 29 14.89 12.63 13.34
N VAL A 30 14.08 12.51 12.28
CA VAL A 30 14.19 11.43 11.28
C VAL A 30 15.54 11.48 10.55
N THR A 31 15.99 12.69 10.18
CA THR A 31 17.29 12.88 9.51
C THR A 31 18.46 12.53 10.45
N SER A 32 18.40 12.98 11.70
CA SER A 32 19.45 12.68 12.69
C SER A 32 19.54 11.19 13.02
N ALA A 33 18.44 10.47 12.92
CA ALA A 33 18.42 9.01 13.04
C ALA A 33 18.99 8.28 11.82
N GLY A 34 19.32 8.98 10.72
CA GLY A 34 19.96 8.40 9.54
C GLY A 34 18.98 7.81 8.52
N ALA A 35 17.68 8.08 8.63
CA ALA A 35 16.73 7.69 7.62
C ALA A 35 16.70 8.64 6.42
N SER A 36 16.29 8.14 5.27
CA SER A 36 16.11 8.94 4.05
C SER A 36 14.66 9.36 3.90
N ILE A 37 14.38 10.66 4.05
CA ILE A 37 13.02 11.19 3.88
C ILE A 37 12.66 11.19 2.40
N THR A 38 11.53 10.57 2.04
CA THR A 38 11.05 10.47 0.66
C THR A 38 9.77 11.27 0.42
N ALA A 39 9.01 11.58 1.47
CA ALA A 39 7.86 12.48 1.39
C ALA A 39 7.55 13.11 2.75
N LEU A 40 6.95 14.30 2.70
CA LEU A 40 6.44 14.99 3.88
C LEU A 40 5.13 15.68 3.47
N ASP A 41 4.09 15.48 4.26
CA ASP A 41 2.78 16.09 4.02
C ASP A 41 2.21 16.65 5.32
N VAL A 42 1.69 17.87 5.27
CA VAL A 42 0.96 18.50 6.37
C VAL A 42 -0.52 18.20 6.18
N VAL A 43 -0.99 17.18 6.88
CA VAL A 43 -2.36 16.66 6.76
C VAL A 43 -3.38 17.63 7.34
N GLU A 44 -3.02 18.28 8.44
CA GLU A 44 -3.88 19.25 9.13
C GLU A 44 -3.02 20.33 9.79
N SER A 45 -3.44 21.58 9.69
CA SER A 45 -2.80 22.71 10.36
C SER A 45 -3.87 23.65 10.91
N THR A 46 -4.00 23.71 12.21
CA THR A 46 -4.93 24.59 12.94
C THR A 46 -4.18 25.40 13.98
N LEU A 47 -4.88 26.29 14.69
CA LEU A 47 -4.29 27.06 15.81
C LEU A 47 -3.96 26.18 17.02
N GLU A 48 -4.53 24.99 17.11
CA GLU A 48 -4.37 24.09 18.25
C GLU A 48 -3.38 22.94 17.96
N LYS A 49 -3.33 22.48 16.71
CA LYS A 49 -2.50 21.32 16.34
C LYS A 49 -2.02 21.36 14.90
N VAL A 50 -0.91 20.72 14.66
CA VAL A 50 -0.38 20.39 13.34
C VAL A 50 -0.19 18.88 13.27
N VAL A 51 -0.71 18.27 12.19
CA VAL A 51 -0.57 16.83 11.90
C VAL A 51 0.30 16.67 10.66
N VAL A 52 1.37 15.91 10.78
CA VAL A 52 2.36 15.70 9.74
C VAL A 52 2.48 14.21 9.43
N ASP A 53 2.43 13.86 8.17
CA ASP A 53 2.83 12.54 7.66
C ASP A 53 4.24 12.64 7.10
N ILE A 54 5.18 11.92 7.70
CA ILE A 54 6.53 11.79 7.19
C ILE A 54 6.75 10.38 6.67
N THR A 55 7.23 10.27 5.44
CA THR A 55 7.59 9.01 4.81
C THR A 55 9.10 8.95 4.66
N CYS A 56 9.69 7.87 5.13
CA CYS A 56 11.13 7.67 5.04
C CYS A 56 11.49 6.21 4.79
N ASP A 57 12.63 6.01 4.13
CA ASP A 57 13.26 4.72 3.98
C ASP A 57 14.25 4.49 5.13
N THR A 58 14.19 3.30 5.70
CA THR A 58 15.05 2.87 6.81
C THR A 58 15.97 1.74 6.37
N VAL A 59 16.91 1.35 7.22
CA VAL A 59 17.87 0.26 6.94
C VAL A 59 17.20 -1.10 7.13
N ASP A 60 16.45 -1.23 8.23
CA ASP A 60 15.79 -2.45 8.67
C ASP A 60 14.62 -2.11 9.63
N LYS A 61 13.99 -3.15 10.17
CA LYS A 61 12.88 -3.02 11.11
C LYS A 61 13.28 -2.35 12.44
N ASP A 62 14.46 -2.66 12.94
CA ASP A 62 14.95 -2.12 14.23
C ASP A 62 15.25 -0.63 14.10
N HIS A 63 15.81 -0.22 12.96
CA HIS A 63 15.99 1.19 12.63
C HIS A 63 14.65 1.93 12.54
N ALA A 64 13.65 1.36 11.88
CA ALA A 64 12.30 1.92 11.83
C ALA A 64 11.70 2.11 13.24
N GLN A 65 11.91 1.14 14.11
CA GLN A 65 11.43 1.22 15.49
C GLN A 65 12.18 2.25 16.32
N SER A 66 13.48 2.41 16.13
CA SER A 66 14.28 3.43 16.82
C SER A 66 13.82 4.86 16.46
N ILE A 67 13.48 5.08 15.18
CA ILE A 67 12.93 6.38 14.72
C ILE A 67 11.58 6.66 15.38
N ASN A 68 10.71 5.67 15.43
CA ASN A 68 9.41 5.80 16.08
C ASN A 68 9.57 6.15 17.58
N SER A 69 10.48 5.48 18.27
CA SER A 69 10.79 5.77 19.68
C SER A 69 11.35 7.17 19.87
N ALA A 70 12.30 7.58 19.04
CA ALA A 70 12.89 8.93 19.09
C ALA A 70 11.84 10.03 18.89
N LEU A 71 10.87 9.83 18.00
CA LEU A 71 9.75 10.77 17.83
C LEU A 71 8.82 10.79 19.03
N ALA A 72 8.55 9.64 19.64
CA ALA A 72 7.67 9.51 20.80
C ALA A 72 8.28 10.09 22.08
N GLU A 73 9.61 10.19 22.19
CA GLU A 73 10.32 10.78 23.32
C GLU A 73 10.25 12.30 23.36
N HIS A 74 9.91 12.95 22.24
CA HIS A 74 9.75 14.41 22.22
C HIS A 74 8.49 14.84 22.98
N ALA A 75 8.68 15.61 24.05
CA ALA A 75 7.58 16.18 24.80
C ALA A 75 6.70 17.06 23.89
N GLY A 76 5.41 16.78 23.86
CA GLY A 76 4.42 17.52 23.06
C GLY A 76 4.26 17.02 21.61
N LEU A 77 5.03 16.01 21.18
CA LEU A 77 4.72 15.25 19.98
C LEU A 77 3.95 13.96 20.36
N THR A 78 2.99 13.60 19.53
CA THR A 78 2.25 12.34 19.67
C THR A 78 2.33 11.57 18.37
N VAL A 79 2.93 10.38 18.37
CA VAL A 79 2.88 9.47 17.24
C VAL A 79 1.51 8.81 17.20
N ARG A 80 0.73 9.09 16.15
CA ARG A 80 -0.64 8.60 15.98
C ARG A 80 -0.69 7.27 15.27
N LYS A 81 0.16 7.09 14.26
CA LYS A 81 0.15 5.91 13.41
C LYS A 81 1.52 5.70 12.76
N VAL A 82 1.92 4.45 12.68
CA VAL A 82 3.06 4.00 11.86
C VAL A 82 2.53 3.00 10.84
N SER A 83 2.85 3.19 9.58
CA SER A 83 2.41 2.33 8.49
C SER A 83 3.64 1.82 7.72
N ASP A 84 3.79 0.51 7.63
CA ASP A 84 4.79 -0.12 6.78
C ASP A 84 4.28 -0.16 5.34
N ARG A 85 4.97 0.52 4.44
CA ARG A 85 4.57 0.67 3.03
C ARG A 85 4.66 -0.64 2.27
N THR A 86 5.62 -1.48 2.60
CA THR A 86 5.79 -2.80 1.97
C THR A 86 4.62 -3.71 2.32
N PHE A 87 4.24 -3.77 3.60
CA PHE A 87 3.07 -4.55 4.03
C PHE A 87 1.78 -4.01 3.42
N LEU A 88 1.59 -2.69 3.40
CA LEU A 88 0.39 -2.08 2.79
C LEU A 88 0.25 -2.45 1.31
N LEU A 89 1.35 -2.47 0.56
CA LEU A 89 1.34 -2.86 -0.86
C LEU A 89 0.93 -4.33 -1.07
N HIS A 90 1.19 -5.20 -0.09
CA HIS A 90 0.88 -6.63 -0.17
C HIS A 90 -0.51 -6.99 0.38
N LEU A 91 -1.18 -6.07 1.08
CA LEU A 91 -2.54 -6.31 1.60
C LEU A 91 -3.50 -6.59 0.45
N GLY A 92 -4.18 -7.75 0.52
CA GLY A 92 -5.09 -8.21 -0.54
C GLY A 92 -4.40 -8.86 -1.73
N GLY A 93 -3.07 -9.03 -1.67
CA GLY A 93 -2.26 -9.59 -2.77
C GLY A 93 -1.89 -8.56 -3.83
N LYS A 94 -1.09 -8.98 -4.80
CA LYS A 94 -0.58 -8.11 -5.89
C LYS A 94 -1.33 -8.30 -7.20
N LEU A 95 -2.21 -9.29 -7.28
CA LEU A 95 -2.95 -9.61 -8.49
C LEU A 95 -4.45 -9.62 -8.18
N GLU A 96 -5.22 -9.13 -9.11
CA GLU A 96 -6.66 -9.14 -9.07
C GLU A 96 -7.22 -9.77 -10.35
N ILE A 97 -8.31 -10.55 -10.19
CA ILE A 97 -9.00 -11.16 -11.33
C ILE A 97 -10.32 -10.43 -11.53
N ASN A 98 -10.44 -9.73 -12.65
CA ASN A 98 -11.64 -9.00 -13.04
C ASN A 98 -12.35 -9.71 -14.21
N SER A 99 -13.68 -9.76 -14.16
CA SER A 99 -14.48 -10.27 -15.26
C SER A 99 -14.36 -9.34 -16.48
N LYS A 100 -14.06 -9.92 -17.65
CA LYS A 100 -14.00 -9.18 -18.92
C LYS A 100 -15.39 -8.83 -19.47
N VAL A 101 -16.42 -9.51 -19.00
CA VAL A 101 -17.79 -9.30 -19.42
C VAL A 101 -18.65 -8.97 -18.21
N PRO A 102 -19.71 -8.17 -18.37
CA PRO A 102 -20.64 -7.91 -17.29
C PRO A 102 -21.34 -9.22 -16.88
N LEU A 103 -21.57 -9.41 -15.58
CA LEU A 103 -22.31 -10.54 -15.00
C LEU A 103 -23.45 -10.02 -14.13
N LYS A 104 -24.22 -9.04 -14.67
CA LYS A 104 -25.25 -8.32 -13.92
C LYS A 104 -26.66 -8.84 -14.20
N THR A 105 -26.88 -9.41 -15.37
CA THR A 105 -28.20 -9.85 -15.82
C THR A 105 -28.27 -11.37 -15.95
N ARG A 106 -29.52 -11.90 -16.01
CA ARG A 106 -29.75 -13.30 -16.25
C ARG A 106 -29.23 -13.73 -17.64
N ASP A 107 -29.29 -12.84 -18.62
CA ASP A 107 -28.77 -13.08 -19.97
C ASP A 107 -27.25 -13.16 -19.98
N ASP A 108 -26.55 -12.27 -19.27
CA ASP A 108 -25.10 -12.33 -19.10
C ASP A 108 -24.66 -13.67 -18.48
N LEU A 109 -25.36 -14.12 -17.43
CA LEU A 109 -25.08 -15.39 -16.76
C LEU A 109 -25.37 -16.59 -17.67
N SER A 110 -26.42 -16.52 -18.51
CA SER A 110 -26.76 -17.59 -19.45
C SER A 110 -25.67 -17.77 -20.51
N ARG A 111 -25.01 -16.71 -20.93
CA ARG A 111 -23.93 -16.74 -21.91
C ARG A 111 -22.58 -17.12 -21.28
N ALA A 112 -22.25 -16.51 -20.14
CA ALA A 112 -20.94 -16.68 -19.49
C ALA A 112 -20.86 -17.96 -18.66
N TYR A 113 -21.97 -18.51 -18.21
CA TYR A 113 -22.02 -19.69 -17.35
C TYR A 113 -22.98 -20.75 -17.92
N THR A 114 -24.18 -20.88 -17.40
CA THR A 114 -25.13 -21.93 -17.80
C THR A 114 -26.34 -21.33 -18.51
N PRO A 115 -26.74 -21.80 -19.71
CA PRO A 115 -26.23 -22.97 -20.47
C PRO A 115 -25.08 -22.69 -21.42
N GLY A 116 -24.67 -21.43 -21.62
CA GLY A 116 -23.72 -21.03 -22.66
C GLY A 116 -22.37 -21.71 -22.59
N VAL A 117 -21.84 -21.94 -21.36
CA VAL A 117 -20.53 -22.58 -21.16
C VAL A 117 -20.46 -24.00 -21.72
N ALA A 118 -21.58 -24.73 -21.79
CA ALA A 118 -21.61 -26.09 -22.35
C ALA A 118 -21.16 -26.12 -23.82
N ARG A 119 -21.52 -25.10 -24.61
CA ARG A 119 -21.08 -24.97 -26.01
C ARG A 119 -19.58 -24.71 -26.11
N ILE A 120 -19.01 -23.97 -25.18
CA ILE A 120 -17.58 -23.70 -25.11
C ILE A 120 -16.82 -24.99 -24.75
N CYS A 121 -17.33 -25.76 -23.76
CA CYS A 121 -16.77 -27.06 -23.41
C CYS A 121 -16.77 -28.00 -24.60
N GLN A 122 -17.87 -28.08 -25.37
CA GLN A 122 -17.95 -28.91 -26.54
C GLN A 122 -16.94 -28.49 -27.60
N ALA A 123 -16.79 -27.19 -27.88
CA ALA A 123 -15.80 -26.68 -28.82
C ALA A 123 -14.37 -27.10 -28.46
N ILE A 124 -14.02 -27.07 -27.15
CA ILE A 124 -12.70 -27.52 -26.68
C ILE A 124 -12.52 -29.03 -26.80
N VAL A 125 -13.59 -29.81 -26.66
CA VAL A 125 -13.53 -31.27 -26.90
C VAL A 125 -13.30 -31.56 -28.37
N ASP A 126 -13.98 -30.84 -29.27
CA ASP A 126 -13.86 -31.00 -30.70
C ASP A 126 -12.48 -30.53 -31.23
N ASP A 127 -11.95 -29.45 -30.66
CA ASP A 127 -10.60 -28.95 -30.95
C ASP A 127 -9.88 -28.53 -29.64
N PRO A 128 -9.01 -29.39 -29.08
CA PRO A 128 -8.27 -29.08 -27.84
C PRO A 128 -7.37 -27.85 -27.94
N SER A 129 -7.00 -27.38 -29.13
CA SER A 129 -6.20 -26.14 -29.27
C SER A 129 -6.96 -24.89 -28.82
N ASP A 130 -8.29 -24.93 -28.85
CA ASP A 130 -9.19 -23.87 -28.44
C ASP A 130 -9.15 -23.59 -26.93
N VAL A 131 -8.58 -24.50 -26.12
CA VAL A 131 -8.45 -24.30 -24.68
C VAL A 131 -7.73 -22.98 -24.32
N ARG A 132 -6.69 -22.62 -25.09
CA ARG A 132 -5.97 -21.35 -24.86
C ARG A 132 -6.78 -20.13 -25.30
N ARG A 133 -7.56 -20.24 -26.36
CA ARG A 133 -8.38 -19.15 -26.90
C ARG A 133 -9.63 -18.89 -26.05
N LEU A 134 -10.26 -19.94 -25.52
CA LEU A 134 -11.56 -19.89 -24.87
C LEU A 134 -11.51 -19.91 -23.33
N THR A 135 -10.33 -20.06 -22.73
CA THR A 135 -10.17 -20.09 -21.26
C THR A 135 -9.09 -19.12 -20.78
N MET A 136 -8.97 -18.98 -19.45
CA MET A 136 -7.92 -18.17 -18.84
C MET A 136 -6.50 -18.73 -19.08
N LYS A 137 -6.35 -19.95 -19.60
CA LYS A 137 -5.04 -20.52 -20.01
C LYS A 137 -4.34 -19.73 -21.12
N ARG A 138 -5.02 -18.76 -21.72
CA ARG A 138 -4.38 -17.78 -22.61
C ARG A 138 -3.33 -16.94 -21.89
N ASN A 139 -3.52 -16.71 -20.59
CA ASN A 139 -2.71 -15.79 -19.78
C ASN A 139 -1.67 -16.52 -18.91
N THR A 140 -1.49 -17.82 -19.09
CA THR A 140 -0.53 -18.67 -18.35
C THR A 140 0.59 -19.19 -19.25
#